data_a0d494525f474e430a2f41c5d223e4e0
#
_entry.id   a0d494525f474e430a2f41c5d223e4e0
#
_cell.length_a   1.000
_cell.length_b   1.000
_cell.length_c   1.000
_cell.angle_alpha   90.00
_cell.angle_beta   90.00
_cell.angle_gamma   90.00
#
_symmetry.space_group_name_H-M   'P 1'
#
loop_
_entity.id
_entity.type
_entity.pdbx_description
1 polymer ?
#
loop_
_entity_poly.entity_id
_entity_poly.type
_entity_poly.pdbx_seq_one_letter_code
_entity_poly.pdbx_strand_id
1 'polypeptide(L)'
;HLFSKYPLADPAVEFWFETGTPSVTADVTLPAGTVRFIGIHPRPPQSFEHSTALRDGTMAQAALAAADSTMPTILAGDFNAVPWERTFRRMLRVGGLLDPRVGRGYVATYDAESPILAWPLDHILFQDAIGLRGFSSLPNVDSDHYPVMAELCLAPDMAARQGAPAEEDGDREELRRAIEAAHDRAAQM
;
A
#
# COMPACT_ATOMS: atom_id res chain seq x y z
N HIS A 1 13.81 -3.57 -0.54
CA HIS A 1 14.12 -5.01 -0.55
C HIS A 1 12.94 -5.81 -0.02
N LEU A 2 12.72 -7.02 -0.56
CA LEU A 2 11.78 -8.01 -0.04
C LEU A 2 12.56 -9.23 0.44
N PHE A 3 12.32 -9.62 1.70
CA PHE A 3 12.86 -10.85 2.30
C PHE A 3 11.69 -11.73 2.73
N SER A 4 11.79 -13.03 2.50
CA SER A 4 10.75 -13.97 2.88
C SER A 4 11.35 -15.27 3.44
N LYS A 5 10.67 -15.83 4.46
CA LYS A 5 10.93 -17.21 4.94
C LYS A 5 10.22 -18.25 4.08
N TYR A 6 9.26 -17.81 3.26
CA TYR A 6 8.49 -18.65 2.36
C TYR A 6 9.01 -18.52 0.93
N PRO A 7 8.80 -19.52 0.07
CA PRO A 7 9.17 -19.42 -1.32
C PRO A 7 8.49 -18.23 -2.00
N LEU A 8 9.26 -17.52 -2.83
CA LEU A 8 8.78 -16.46 -3.70
C LEU A 8 8.73 -16.99 -5.13
N ALA A 9 7.59 -16.85 -5.78
CA ALA A 9 7.42 -17.09 -7.22
C ALA A 9 7.21 -15.74 -7.92
N ASP A 10 7.59 -15.69 -9.19
CA ASP A 10 7.44 -14.54 -10.08
C ASP A 10 7.86 -13.19 -9.46
N PRO A 11 9.05 -13.12 -8.78
CA PRO A 11 9.51 -11.86 -8.21
C PRO A 11 9.89 -10.89 -9.31
N ALA A 12 9.39 -9.65 -9.21
CA ALA A 12 9.72 -8.59 -10.15
C ALA A 12 10.03 -7.28 -9.43
N VAL A 13 10.89 -6.49 -10.07
CA VAL A 13 11.14 -5.09 -9.72
C VAL A 13 10.67 -4.28 -10.92
N GLU A 14 9.69 -3.44 -10.72
CA GLU A 14 9.02 -2.69 -11.78
C GLU A 14 9.23 -1.19 -11.57
N PHE A 15 9.38 -0.46 -12.66
CA PHE A 15 9.51 0.99 -12.69
C PHE A 15 8.32 1.54 -13.48
N TRP A 16 7.23 1.86 -12.80
CA TRP A 16 5.98 2.24 -13.46
C TRP A 16 6.03 3.62 -14.13
N PHE A 17 6.75 4.56 -13.52
CA PHE A 17 6.79 5.94 -14.03
C PHE A 17 8.21 6.48 -14.17
N GLU A 18 9.07 6.23 -13.21
CA GLU A 18 10.45 6.73 -13.19
C GLU A 18 11.41 5.68 -12.63
N THR A 19 12.69 5.79 -12.98
CA THR A 19 13.73 4.81 -12.57
C THR A 19 14.17 4.94 -11.11
N GLY A 20 13.76 6.02 -10.42
CA GLY A 20 14.15 6.29 -9.03
C GLY A 20 13.27 5.62 -7.97
N THR A 21 12.05 5.20 -8.33
CA THR A 21 11.06 4.64 -7.39
C THR A 21 10.55 3.28 -7.86
N PRO A 22 11.29 2.19 -7.60
CA PRO A 22 10.85 0.86 -7.97
C PRO A 22 9.68 0.37 -7.11
N SER A 23 8.79 -0.38 -7.72
CA SER A 23 7.81 -1.25 -7.06
C SER A 23 8.32 -2.69 -7.07
N VAL A 24 7.96 -3.47 -6.06
CA VAL A 24 8.36 -4.87 -5.94
C VAL A 24 7.12 -5.74 -5.91
N THR A 25 7.05 -6.76 -6.73
CA THR A 25 5.97 -7.75 -6.70
C THR A 25 6.52 -9.16 -6.52
N ALA A 26 5.78 -10.01 -5.86
CA ALA A 26 6.07 -11.44 -5.77
C ALA A 26 4.84 -12.23 -5.32
N ASP A 27 4.78 -13.49 -5.69
CA ASP A 27 3.83 -14.44 -5.14
C ASP A 27 4.47 -15.20 -3.99
N VAL A 28 3.87 -15.10 -2.80
CA VAL A 28 4.38 -15.74 -1.59
C VAL A 28 3.61 -17.03 -1.34
N THR A 29 4.29 -18.18 -1.41
CA THR A 29 3.69 -19.49 -1.18
C THR A 29 3.68 -19.82 0.30
N LEU A 30 2.52 -19.64 0.94
CA LEU A 30 2.27 -19.98 2.34
C LEU A 30 1.76 -21.42 2.46
N PRO A 31 1.85 -22.06 3.65
CA PRO A 31 1.25 -23.38 3.87
C PRO A 31 -0.26 -23.44 3.59
N ALA A 32 -0.98 -22.32 3.73
CA ALA A 32 -2.41 -22.20 3.50
C ALA A 32 -2.82 -21.79 2.08
N GLY A 33 -1.85 -21.53 1.19
CA GLY A 33 -2.08 -21.07 -0.18
C GLY A 33 -1.14 -19.94 -0.58
N THR A 34 -1.35 -19.35 -1.73
CA THR A 34 -0.49 -18.29 -2.27
C THR A 34 -1.17 -16.93 -2.12
N VAL A 35 -0.36 -15.91 -1.79
CA VAL A 35 -0.77 -14.51 -1.76
C VAL A 35 0.13 -13.68 -2.67
N ARG A 36 -0.44 -12.68 -3.34
CA ARG A 36 0.33 -11.67 -4.06
C ARG A 36 0.83 -10.62 -3.07
N PHE A 37 2.11 -10.32 -3.13
CA PHE A 37 2.70 -9.18 -2.43
C PHE A 37 3.03 -8.06 -3.42
N ILE A 38 2.65 -6.83 -3.10
CA ILE A 38 3.01 -5.61 -3.83
C ILE A 38 3.65 -4.66 -2.83
N GLY A 39 4.89 -4.28 -3.07
CA GLY A 39 5.62 -3.30 -2.26
C GLY A 39 5.84 -2.01 -3.05
N ILE A 40 5.47 -0.87 -2.47
CA ILE A 40 5.65 0.45 -3.10
C ILE A 40 6.36 1.43 -2.16
N HIS A 41 7.11 2.34 -2.74
CA HIS A 41 7.65 3.51 -2.05
C HIS A 41 7.68 4.67 -3.05
N PRO A 42 6.52 5.30 -3.30
CA PRO A 42 6.42 6.42 -4.22
C PRO A 42 7.18 7.64 -3.69
N ARG A 43 7.62 8.49 -4.60
CA ARG A 43 8.34 9.72 -4.26
C ARG A 43 7.48 10.64 -3.37
N PRO A 44 8.01 11.11 -2.21
CA PRO A 44 7.29 12.08 -1.39
C PRO A 44 7.10 13.41 -2.12
N PRO A 45 6.01 14.14 -1.88
CA PRO A 45 5.92 15.52 -2.30
C PRO A 45 6.94 16.35 -1.50
N GLN A 46 7.93 16.93 -2.18
CA GLN A 46 9.04 17.67 -1.54
C GLN A 46 8.60 18.98 -0.89
N SER A 47 7.44 19.50 -1.23
CA SER A 47 6.78 20.67 -0.60
C SER A 47 5.30 20.69 -0.97
N PHE A 48 4.51 21.55 -0.31
CA PHE A 48 3.10 21.78 -0.65
C PHE A 48 2.88 22.31 -2.08
N GLU A 49 3.92 22.84 -2.71
CA GLU A 49 3.86 23.35 -4.10
C GLU A 49 4.23 22.28 -5.14
N HIS A 50 4.78 21.13 -4.72
CA HIS A 50 5.17 20.07 -5.63
C HIS A 50 3.99 19.14 -5.95
N SER A 51 3.95 18.73 -7.21
CA SER A 51 2.93 17.79 -7.70
C SER A 51 3.02 16.45 -6.96
N THR A 52 1.88 15.94 -6.51
CA THR A 52 1.72 14.59 -5.96
C THR A 52 1.51 13.52 -7.04
N ALA A 53 1.57 13.91 -8.33
CA ALA A 53 1.17 13.06 -9.44
C ALA A 53 1.89 11.70 -9.47
N LEU A 54 3.21 11.66 -9.28
CA LEU A 54 3.98 10.40 -9.27
C LEU A 54 3.57 9.50 -8.10
N ARG A 55 3.37 10.07 -6.92
CA ARG A 55 2.90 9.36 -5.73
C ARG A 55 1.49 8.80 -5.95
N ASP A 56 0.58 9.66 -6.36
CA ASP A 56 -0.82 9.31 -6.54
C ASP A 56 -1.00 8.30 -7.69
N GLY A 57 -0.22 8.43 -8.77
CA GLY A 57 -0.17 7.45 -9.85
C GLY A 57 0.37 6.09 -9.40
N THR A 58 1.41 6.07 -8.58
CA THR A 58 1.95 4.80 -8.03
C THR A 58 0.94 4.09 -7.15
N MET A 59 0.23 4.82 -6.26
CA MET A 59 -0.85 4.26 -5.47
C MET A 59 -2.02 3.76 -6.34
N ALA A 60 -2.37 4.51 -7.38
CA ALA A 60 -3.42 4.12 -8.32
C ALA A 60 -3.06 2.85 -9.09
N GLN A 61 -1.82 2.75 -9.59
CA GLN A 61 -1.33 1.57 -10.29
C GLN A 61 -1.35 0.33 -9.39
N ALA A 62 -0.90 0.48 -8.13
CA ALA A 62 -0.92 -0.59 -7.14
C ALA A 62 -2.35 -1.05 -6.80
N ALA A 63 -3.31 -0.12 -6.72
CA ALA A 63 -4.72 -0.44 -6.49
C ALA A 63 -5.32 -1.26 -7.62
N LEU A 64 -5.06 -0.87 -8.88
CA LEU A 64 -5.53 -1.62 -10.05
C LEU A 64 -4.87 -3.00 -10.13
N ALA A 65 -3.55 -3.08 -9.86
CA ALA A 65 -2.84 -4.36 -9.82
C ALA A 65 -3.40 -5.31 -8.73
N ALA A 66 -3.79 -4.76 -7.57
CA ALA A 66 -4.45 -5.54 -6.53
C ALA A 66 -5.86 -6.00 -6.94
N ALA A 67 -6.64 -5.12 -7.59
CA ALA A 67 -7.98 -5.44 -8.08
C ALA A 67 -7.98 -6.51 -9.18
N ASP A 68 -6.97 -6.50 -10.04
CA ASP A 68 -6.84 -7.43 -11.16
C ASP A 68 -6.16 -8.75 -10.76
N SER A 69 -5.67 -8.85 -9.52
CA SER A 69 -5.02 -10.07 -9.01
C SER A 69 -6.04 -11.19 -8.82
N THR A 70 -5.68 -12.39 -9.27
CA THR A 70 -6.44 -13.62 -9.02
C THR A 70 -6.17 -14.24 -7.64
N MET A 71 -5.19 -13.70 -6.91
CA MET A 71 -4.78 -14.14 -5.57
C MET A 71 -5.05 -13.05 -4.55
N PRO A 72 -5.37 -13.41 -3.29
CA PRO A 72 -5.45 -12.44 -2.21
C PRO A 72 -4.16 -11.61 -2.13
N THR A 73 -4.31 -10.29 -2.10
CA THR A 73 -3.17 -9.36 -2.22
C THR A 73 -2.88 -8.66 -0.90
N ILE A 74 -1.59 -8.52 -0.60
CA ILE A 74 -1.01 -7.65 0.43
C ILE A 74 -0.27 -6.53 -0.28
N LEU A 75 -0.62 -5.29 0.03
CA LEU A 75 0.03 -4.08 -0.48
C LEU A 75 0.68 -3.34 0.68
N ALA A 76 2.00 -3.18 0.65
CA ALA A 76 2.74 -2.59 1.77
C ALA A 76 3.85 -1.62 1.33
N GLY A 77 4.22 -0.72 2.24
CA GLY A 77 5.36 0.20 2.07
C GLY A 77 5.12 1.56 2.72
N ASP A 78 6.06 2.46 2.53
CA ASP A 78 5.87 3.88 2.79
C ASP A 78 5.16 4.51 1.58
N PHE A 79 3.93 4.93 1.76
CA PHE A 79 3.12 5.50 0.66
C PHE A 79 3.30 7.01 0.54
N ASN A 80 3.99 7.63 1.49
CA ASN A 80 4.07 9.09 1.60
C ASN A 80 2.70 9.77 1.54
N ALA A 81 1.68 9.08 2.03
CA ALA A 81 0.27 9.48 2.03
C ALA A 81 -0.41 9.07 3.33
N VAL A 82 -1.33 9.89 3.80
CA VAL A 82 -2.11 9.59 5.00
C VAL A 82 -3.46 8.93 4.65
N PRO A 83 -4.05 8.11 5.56
CA PRO A 83 -5.26 7.33 5.26
C PRO A 83 -6.49 8.16 4.87
N TRP A 84 -6.54 9.42 5.26
CA TRP A 84 -7.67 10.31 4.94
C TRP A 84 -7.53 11.05 3.63
N GLU A 85 -6.42 10.89 2.89
CA GLU A 85 -6.27 11.43 1.55
C GLU A 85 -7.24 10.78 0.56
N ARG A 86 -7.67 11.56 -0.43
CA ARG A 86 -8.67 11.13 -1.40
C ARG A 86 -8.19 9.96 -2.25
N THR A 87 -6.96 10.02 -2.75
CA THR A 87 -6.35 8.94 -3.55
C THR A 87 -6.19 7.67 -2.73
N PHE A 88 -5.77 7.77 -1.45
CA PHE A 88 -5.66 6.63 -0.55
C PHE A 88 -7.01 5.93 -0.34
N ARG A 89 -8.08 6.68 -0.06
CA ARG A 89 -9.42 6.10 0.12
C ARG A 89 -9.95 5.43 -1.15
N ARG A 90 -9.69 6.01 -2.33
CA ARG A 90 -10.02 5.37 -3.62
C ARG A 90 -9.24 4.09 -3.84
N MET A 91 -7.95 4.09 -3.50
CA MET A 91 -7.10 2.90 -3.58
C MET A 91 -7.69 1.76 -2.74
N LEU A 92 -8.16 2.03 -1.51
CA LEU A 92 -8.81 1.01 -0.68
C LEU A 92 -10.05 0.44 -1.37
N ARG A 93 -10.93 1.30 -1.90
CA ARG A 93 -12.19 0.87 -2.54
C ARG A 93 -11.93 0.06 -3.81
N VAL A 94 -11.15 0.58 -4.72
CA VAL A 94 -10.88 -0.08 -6.01
C VAL A 94 -10.03 -1.32 -5.86
N GLY A 95 -9.00 -1.30 -5.00
CA GLY A 95 -8.14 -2.45 -4.74
C GLY A 95 -8.76 -3.53 -3.86
N GLY A 96 -9.98 -3.29 -3.33
CA GLY A 96 -10.59 -4.20 -2.38
C GLY A 96 -9.80 -4.35 -1.08
N LEU A 97 -9.14 -3.26 -0.64
CA LEU A 97 -8.13 -3.28 0.42
C LEU A 97 -8.69 -2.84 1.77
N LEU A 98 -8.29 -3.53 2.82
CA LEU A 98 -8.59 -3.24 4.22
C LEU A 98 -7.39 -2.55 4.87
N ASP A 99 -7.67 -1.49 5.64
CA ASP A 99 -6.67 -0.83 6.48
C ASP A 99 -6.71 -1.42 7.90
N PRO A 100 -5.62 -2.00 8.41
CA PRO A 100 -5.57 -2.62 9.73
C PRO A 100 -5.82 -1.64 10.88
N ARG A 101 -5.74 -0.33 10.66
CA ARG A 101 -6.00 0.70 11.68
C ARG A 101 -7.48 0.92 11.97
N VAL A 102 -8.37 0.54 11.05
CA VAL A 102 -9.81 0.72 11.26
C VAL A 102 -10.26 0.03 12.54
N GLY A 103 -10.82 0.79 13.47
CA GLY A 103 -11.26 0.33 14.78
C GLY A 103 -10.15 0.07 15.81
N ARG A 104 -8.86 0.38 15.50
CA ARG A 104 -7.70 0.14 16.39
C ARG A 104 -6.96 1.40 16.81
N GLY A 105 -7.35 2.56 16.29
CA GLY A 105 -6.77 3.83 16.66
C GLY A 105 -5.63 4.29 15.76
N TYR A 106 -4.97 5.34 16.20
CA TYR A 106 -3.91 6.01 15.44
C TYR A 106 -2.57 5.32 15.66
N VAL A 107 -1.97 4.86 14.59
CA VAL A 107 -0.61 4.28 14.58
C VAL A 107 0.24 5.14 13.65
N ALA A 108 0.98 6.06 14.26
CA ALA A 108 1.96 6.88 13.54
C ALA A 108 3.22 6.08 13.21
N THR A 109 3.84 6.43 12.10
CA THR A 109 5.06 5.77 11.62
C THR A 109 6.17 6.77 11.29
N TYR A 110 5.83 8.02 10.98
CA TYR A 110 6.72 9.15 10.69
C TYR A 110 6.18 10.39 11.42
N ASP A 111 6.90 11.30 12.02
CA ASP A 111 8.34 11.34 12.20
C ASP A 111 8.70 10.70 13.56
N ALA A 112 9.59 9.70 13.57
CA ALA A 112 10.00 9.00 14.78
C ALA A 112 10.93 9.85 15.68
N GLU A 113 11.47 10.93 15.18
CA GLU A 113 12.29 11.89 15.91
C GLU A 113 11.46 13.00 16.57
N SER A 114 10.19 13.14 16.16
CA SER A 114 9.28 14.17 16.66
C SER A 114 8.32 13.60 17.71
N PRO A 115 8.30 14.16 18.93
CA PRO A 115 7.33 13.74 19.95
C PRO A 115 5.92 14.29 19.73
N ILE A 116 5.73 15.19 18.78
CA ILE A 116 4.48 15.94 18.60
C ILE A 116 3.88 15.75 17.20
N LEU A 117 4.71 15.70 16.16
CA LEU A 117 4.30 15.59 14.78
C LEU A 117 4.61 14.18 14.27
N ALA A 118 3.59 13.34 14.23
CA ALA A 118 3.74 11.97 13.79
C ALA A 118 2.60 11.61 12.82
N TRP A 119 2.95 11.02 11.66
CA TRP A 119 2.03 10.73 10.56
C TRP A 119 2.03 9.24 10.22
N PRO A 120 0.90 8.64 9.86
CA PRO A 120 0.83 7.24 9.42
C PRO A 120 1.11 7.14 7.92
N LEU A 121 2.37 7.16 7.51
CA LEU A 121 2.80 7.11 6.11
C LEU A 121 3.09 5.69 5.63
N ASP A 122 3.46 4.79 6.56
CA ASP A 122 3.72 3.39 6.26
C ASP A 122 2.45 2.55 6.43
N HIS A 123 2.17 1.72 5.45
CA HIS A 123 0.94 0.95 5.39
C HIS A 123 1.20 -0.52 5.09
N ILE A 124 0.36 -1.38 5.66
CA ILE A 124 0.22 -2.79 5.30
C ILE A 124 -1.26 -3.04 5.08
N LEU A 125 -1.69 -3.02 3.83
CA LEU A 125 -3.06 -3.20 3.42
C LEU A 125 -3.24 -4.63 2.89
N PHE A 126 -4.45 -5.18 2.98
CA PHE A 126 -4.71 -6.55 2.57
C PHE A 126 -6.15 -6.74 2.11
N GLN A 127 -6.40 -7.73 1.26
CA GLN A 127 -7.74 -8.06 0.79
C GLN A 127 -8.50 -8.95 1.78
N ASP A 128 -9.80 -9.06 1.60
CA ASP A 128 -10.78 -9.65 2.51
C ASP A 128 -10.57 -11.14 2.85
N ALA A 129 -9.93 -11.90 1.95
CA ALA A 129 -9.53 -13.29 2.22
C ALA A 129 -8.34 -13.43 3.18
N ILE A 130 -7.82 -12.32 3.70
CA ILE A 130 -6.70 -12.28 4.65
C ILE A 130 -7.20 -11.77 5.98
N GLY A 131 -7.05 -12.56 7.03
CA GLY A 131 -7.40 -12.19 8.41
C GLY A 131 -6.27 -11.45 9.11
N LEU A 132 -6.62 -10.42 9.90
CA LEU A 132 -5.69 -9.67 10.73
C LEU A 132 -5.76 -10.16 12.18
N ARG A 133 -4.61 -10.52 12.76
CA ARG A 133 -4.46 -10.89 14.17
C ARG A 133 -3.92 -9.76 15.02
N GLY A 134 -2.94 -9.02 14.50
CA GLY A 134 -2.31 -7.92 15.21
C GLY A 134 -1.75 -6.87 14.24
N PHE A 135 -1.71 -5.61 14.72
CA PHE A 135 -1.09 -4.49 14.01
C PHE A 135 -0.48 -3.53 15.01
N SER A 136 0.78 -3.17 14.85
CA SER A 136 1.49 -2.26 15.73
C SER A 136 2.70 -1.62 15.05
N SER A 137 3.13 -0.46 15.55
CA SER A 137 4.50 0.02 15.33
C SER A 137 5.44 -0.69 16.30
N LEU A 138 6.68 -0.89 15.88
CA LEU A 138 7.75 -1.45 16.69
C LEU A 138 8.64 -0.32 17.25
N PRO A 139 9.52 -0.61 18.21
CA PRO A 139 10.49 0.37 18.70
C PRO A 139 11.34 0.96 17.57
N ASN A 140 11.75 2.22 17.73
CA ASN A 140 12.64 2.88 16.78
C ASN A 140 13.97 2.09 16.62
N VAL A 141 14.46 2.06 15.37
CA VAL A 141 15.68 1.36 14.96
C VAL A 141 16.69 2.34 14.33
N ASP A 142 16.80 3.54 14.90
CA ASP A 142 17.63 4.63 14.41
C ASP A 142 17.23 5.10 13.00
N SER A 143 15.92 5.17 12.76
CA SER A 143 15.29 5.69 11.55
C SER A 143 14.31 6.81 11.92
N ASP A 144 14.04 7.72 10.99
CA ASP A 144 12.95 8.70 11.08
C ASP A 144 11.56 8.06 10.90
N HIS A 145 11.51 6.77 10.53
CA HIS A 145 10.28 5.96 10.55
C HIS A 145 10.31 4.87 11.62
N TYR A 146 9.16 4.65 12.27
CA TYR A 146 8.95 3.45 13.08
C TYR A 146 8.63 2.26 12.19
N PRO A 147 9.26 1.08 12.41
CA PRO A 147 8.87 -0.14 11.73
C PRO A 147 7.42 -0.51 12.05
N VAL A 148 6.69 -1.01 11.06
CA VAL A 148 5.30 -1.45 11.19
C VAL A 148 5.22 -2.96 11.06
N MET A 149 4.43 -3.59 11.92
CA MET A 149 4.20 -5.04 11.90
C MET A 149 2.70 -5.33 11.80
N ALA A 150 2.35 -6.25 10.90
CA ALA A 150 1.04 -6.88 10.87
C ALA A 150 1.18 -8.40 10.99
N GLU A 151 0.38 -9.00 11.87
CA GLU A 151 0.18 -10.44 11.88
C GLU A 151 -1.02 -10.77 11.01
N LEU A 152 -0.76 -11.38 9.87
CA LEU A 152 -1.76 -11.75 8.87
C LEU A 152 -1.88 -13.27 8.74
N CYS A 153 -3.06 -13.76 8.41
CA CYS A 153 -3.28 -15.16 8.06
C CYS A 153 -4.17 -15.27 6.83
N LEU A 154 -3.81 -16.15 5.90
CA LEU A 154 -4.69 -16.48 4.78
C LEU A 154 -5.88 -17.27 5.32
N ALA A 155 -7.09 -16.72 5.20
CA ALA A 155 -8.32 -17.25 5.74
C ALA A 155 -9.49 -16.87 4.82
N PRO A 156 -9.71 -17.60 3.71
CA PRO A 156 -10.69 -17.26 2.68
C PRO A 156 -12.13 -17.11 3.20
N ASP A 157 -12.49 -17.79 4.29
CA ASP A 157 -13.78 -17.66 4.95
C ASP A 157 -14.00 -16.28 5.61
N MET A 158 -12.95 -15.51 5.83
CA MET A 158 -13.06 -14.15 6.34
C MET A 158 -13.72 -13.20 5.35
N ALA A 159 -13.61 -13.45 4.04
CA ALA A 159 -14.27 -12.65 3.01
C ALA A 159 -15.80 -12.52 3.20
N ALA A 160 -16.43 -13.48 3.86
CA ALA A 160 -17.86 -13.43 4.22
C ALA A 160 -18.15 -12.54 5.46
N ARG A 161 -17.13 -12.11 6.20
CA ARG A 161 -17.25 -11.41 7.49
C ARG A 161 -16.63 -10.03 7.50
N GLN A 162 -15.79 -9.74 6.56
CA GLN A 162 -15.12 -8.45 6.39
C GLN A 162 -15.13 -8.07 4.91
N GLY A 163 -15.07 -6.78 4.62
CA GLY A 163 -15.03 -6.29 3.26
C GLY A 163 -14.41 -4.92 3.22
N ALA A 164 -13.74 -4.62 2.12
CA ALA A 164 -13.26 -3.28 1.84
C ALA A 164 -14.46 -2.33 1.67
N PRO A 165 -14.25 -1.01 1.83
CA PRO A 165 -15.26 -0.03 1.47
C PRO A 165 -15.71 -0.24 0.01
N ALA A 166 -17.01 -0.08 -0.25
CA ALA A 166 -17.56 -0.26 -1.58
C ALA A 166 -17.00 0.79 -2.56
N GLU A 167 -16.73 0.36 -3.79
CA GLU A 167 -16.32 1.23 -4.87
C GLU A 167 -17.42 2.27 -5.15
N GLU A 168 -17.04 3.54 -5.33
CA GLU A 168 -17.93 4.65 -5.67
C GLU A 168 -17.84 4.96 -7.17
N ASP A 169 -18.90 5.56 -7.70
CA ASP A 169 -18.94 5.98 -9.10
C ASP A 169 -17.78 6.93 -9.43
N GLY A 170 -17.04 6.60 -10.48
CA GLY A 170 -15.89 7.38 -10.95
C GLY A 170 -14.55 7.03 -10.28
N ASP A 171 -14.50 6.18 -9.25
CA ASP A 171 -13.24 5.87 -8.56
C ASP A 171 -12.17 5.31 -9.50
N ARG A 172 -12.52 4.35 -10.36
CA ARG A 172 -11.56 3.78 -11.33
C ARG A 172 -11.10 4.80 -12.36
N GLU A 173 -11.99 5.68 -12.79
CA GLU A 173 -11.67 6.74 -13.75
C GLU A 173 -10.68 7.73 -13.13
N GLU A 174 -10.89 8.12 -11.89
CA GLU A 174 -10.00 9.04 -11.16
C GLU A 174 -8.62 8.39 -10.91
N LEU A 175 -8.54 7.07 -10.64
CA LEU A 175 -7.26 6.38 -10.54
C LEU A 175 -6.54 6.34 -11.90
N ARG A 176 -7.24 6.11 -13.01
CA ARG A 176 -6.65 6.16 -14.35
C ARG A 176 -6.12 7.56 -14.67
N ARG A 177 -6.85 8.62 -14.33
CA ARG A 177 -6.36 10.00 -14.48
C ARG A 177 -5.12 10.27 -13.64
N ALA A 178 -5.03 9.72 -12.44
CA ALA A 178 -3.83 9.84 -11.61
C ALA A 178 -2.63 9.15 -12.28
N ILE A 179 -2.83 8.00 -12.92
CA ILE A 179 -1.80 7.29 -13.69
C ILE A 179 -1.36 8.12 -14.92
N GLU A 180 -2.30 8.68 -15.67
CA GLU A 180 -2.00 9.55 -16.82
C GLU A 180 -1.19 10.77 -16.39
N ALA A 181 -1.61 11.45 -15.32
CA ALA A 181 -0.89 12.59 -14.76
C ALA A 181 0.53 12.22 -14.28
N ALA A 182 0.73 10.99 -13.78
CA ALA A 182 2.05 10.50 -13.41
C ALA A 182 2.95 10.27 -14.62
N HIS A 183 2.43 9.71 -15.71
CA HIS A 183 3.15 9.57 -16.98
C HIS A 183 3.55 10.93 -17.56
N ASP A 184 2.62 11.88 -17.59
CA ASP A 184 2.89 13.24 -18.07
C ASP A 184 3.98 13.92 -17.23
N ARG A 185 3.94 13.72 -15.91
CA ARG A 185 4.95 14.27 -15.00
C ARG A 185 6.31 13.61 -15.20
N ALA A 186 6.36 12.30 -15.35
CA ALA A 186 7.60 11.57 -15.62
C ALA A 186 8.26 11.99 -16.93
N ALA A 187 7.46 12.25 -17.97
CA ALA A 187 7.96 12.72 -19.26
C ALA A 187 8.56 14.14 -19.22
N GLN A 188 8.32 14.91 -18.16
CA GLN A 188 8.84 16.27 -17.96
C GLN A 188 10.13 16.31 -17.11
N MET A 189 10.60 15.18 -16.62
CA MET A 189 11.78 15.06 -15.74
C MET A 189 13.04 14.66 -16.52
#